data_a0446a61809260bfffccad19937772a5
#
_entry.id   a0446a61809260bfffccad19937772a5
#
_cell.length_a   1.000
_cell.length_b   1.000
_cell.length_c   1.000
_cell.angle_alpha   90.00
_cell.angle_beta   90.00
_cell.angle_gamma   90.00
#
_symmetry.space_group_name_H-M   'P 1'
#
loop_
_entity.id
_entity.type
_entity.pdbx_description
1 polymer ?
#
loop_
_entity_poly.entity_id
_entity_poly.type
_entity_poly.pdbx_seq_one_letter_code
_entity_poly.pdbx_strand_id
1 'polypeptide(L)'
;KNMPTKEITYKEVWDKLSKIDCSDKVEKKMNLSYLSWAWGWGILMEHYPQASYLFYQGESDVPYVQFPDGTAEVRCRIAIDNLSREMTLSVMDNRNNAIQNPSSTQVNKTKMRCLVKCLAMYGLGHYIYAGEDVPSADKEEKPVTELKNVTEVKKPVKKVEEPVENVDPVDDKGEAWARTFCESFLKLAKLQKTREAMTSYYKSNTKDLTTLREKFPEIKEMLDEELKSIVNGLKED
;
A
#
# COMPACT_ATOMS: atom_id res chain seq x y z
N LYS A 1 -23.69 -40.13 -16.81
CA LYS A 1 -24.11 -39.00 -17.66
C LYS A 1 -23.49 -37.74 -17.05
N ASN A 2 -22.36 -37.29 -17.56
CA ASN A 2 -21.79 -35.99 -17.20
C ASN A 2 -22.72 -34.92 -17.77
N MET A 3 -23.41 -34.19 -16.90
CA MET A 3 -24.06 -32.95 -17.33
C MET A 3 -22.97 -31.97 -17.74
N PRO A 4 -23.10 -31.25 -18.87
CA PRO A 4 -22.19 -30.20 -19.21
C PRO A 4 -22.26 -29.13 -18.11
N THR A 5 -21.15 -28.91 -17.40
CA THR A 5 -21.01 -27.78 -16.48
C THR A 5 -21.11 -26.53 -17.35
N LYS A 6 -22.10 -25.69 -17.06
CA LYS A 6 -22.26 -24.41 -17.77
C LYS A 6 -20.99 -23.59 -17.57
N GLU A 7 -20.27 -23.30 -18.65
CA GLU A 7 -19.08 -22.42 -18.61
C GLU A 7 -19.49 -21.01 -18.17
N ILE A 8 -18.74 -20.47 -17.22
CA ILE A 8 -18.92 -19.08 -16.76
C ILE A 8 -18.45 -18.10 -17.83
N THR A 9 -19.10 -16.95 -17.92
CA THR A 9 -18.75 -15.89 -18.88
C THR A 9 -18.22 -14.62 -18.19
N TYR A 10 -17.42 -13.82 -18.90
CA TYR A 10 -16.97 -12.52 -18.40
C TYR A 10 -18.14 -11.61 -18.00
N LYS A 11 -19.26 -11.69 -18.74
CA LYS A 11 -20.44 -10.90 -18.44
C LYS A 11 -21.05 -11.28 -17.09
N GLU A 12 -21.18 -12.57 -16.81
CA GLU A 12 -21.72 -13.06 -15.53
C GLU A 12 -20.84 -12.62 -14.36
N VAL A 13 -19.51 -12.70 -14.51
CA VAL A 13 -18.57 -12.25 -13.49
C VAL A 13 -18.66 -10.75 -13.27
N TRP A 14 -18.66 -9.97 -14.35
CA TRP A 14 -18.78 -8.51 -14.29
C TRP A 14 -20.09 -8.07 -13.65
N ASP A 15 -21.21 -8.59 -14.10
CA ASP A 15 -22.54 -8.22 -13.59
C ASP A 15 -22.70 -8.52 -12.09
N LYS A 16 -21.95 -9.48 -11.58
CA LYS A 16 -21.91 -9.82 -10.16
C LYS A 16 -20.97 -8.93 -9.37
N LEU A 17 -19.72 -8.85 -9.77
CA LEU A 17 -18.68 -8.16 -9.01
C LEU A 17 -18.78 -6.63 -9.09
N SER A 18 -19.26 -6.07 -10.22
CA SER A 18 -19.39 -4.61 -10.38
C SER A 18 -20.49 -3.98 -9.52
N LYS A 19 -21.42 -4.79 -9.01
CA LYS A 19 -22.51 -4.34 -8.14
C LYS A 19 -22.15 -4.36 -6.65
N ILE A 20 -20.99 -4.92 -6.30
CA ILE A 20 -20.55 -5.00 -4.91
C ILE A 20 -20.05 -3.63 -4.49
N ASP A 21 -20.65 -3.10 -3.43
CA ASP A 21 -20.20 -1.85 -2.82
C ASP A 21 -18.96 -2.11 -1.96
N CYS A 22 -17.85 -1.51 -2.35
CA CYS A 22 -16.58 -1.57 -1.64
C CYS A 22 -16.28 -0.27 -0.86
N SER A 23 -17.22 0.66 -0.78
CA SER A 23 -16.99 2.02 -0.27
C SER A 23 -16.55 2.05 1.19
N ASP A 24 -17.02 1.11 2.01
CA ASP A 24 -16.65 0.95 3.42
C ASP A 24 -15.25 0.31 3.61
N LYS A 25 -14.64 -0.21 2.54
CA LYS A 25 -13.32 -0.86 2.51
C LYS A 25 -12.27 -0.06 1.76
N VAL A 26 -12.64 1.13 1.28
CA VAL A 26 -11.75 2.03 0.56
C VAL A 26 -10.98 2.90 1.55
N GLU A 27 -9.68 2.81 1.52
CA GLU A 27 -8.79 3.70 2.24
C GLU A 27 -8.41 4.89 1.35
N LYS A 28 -8.47 6.09 1.92
CA LYS A 28 -8.01 7.31 1.25
C LYS A 28 -6.62 7.67 1.75
N LYS A 29 -5.67 7.78 0.84
CA LYS A 29 -4.33 8.30 1.11
C LYS A 29 -4.06 9.46 0.17
N MET A 30 -3.89 10.67 0.72
CA MET A 30 -3.83 11.91 -0.07
C MET A 30 -5.11 12.02 -0.93
N ASN A 31 -4.99 12.23 -2.23
CA ASN A 31 -6.12 12.31 -3.16
C ASN A 31 -6.43 10.99 -3.89
N LEU A 32 -5.84 9.88 -3.45
CA LEU A 32 -6.01 8.57 -4.08
C LEU A 32 -6.83 7.65 -3.18
N SER A 33 -7.69 6.88 -3.81
CA SER A 33 -8.52 5.86 -3.14
C SER A 33 -7.95 4.47 -3.42
N TYR A 34 -7.85 3.65 -2.40
CA TYR A 34 -7.30 2.30 -2.49
C TYR A 34 -8.27 1.29 -1.88
N LEU A 35 -8.53 0.21 -2.60
CA LEU A 35 -9.13 -0.97 -2.02
C LEU A 35 -8.02 -1.85 -1.46
N SER A 36 -8.13 -2.27 -0.19
CA SER A 36 -7.20 -3.24 0.39
C SER A 36 -7.22 -4.54 -0.41
N TRP A 37 -6.04 -5.07 -0.75
CA TRP A 37 -5.92 -6.33 -1.49
C TRP A 37 -6.57 -7.50 -0.75
N ALA A 38 -6.47 -7.52 0.58
CA ALA A 38 -7.05 -8.58 1.41
C ALA A 38 -8.58 -8.58 1.31
N TRP A 39 -9.20 -7.40 1.36
CA TRP A 39 -10.64 -7.26 1.16
C TRP A 39 -11.07 -7.63 -0.25
N GLY A 40 -10.37 -7.12 -1.26
CA GLY A 40 -10.67 -7.43 -2.65
C GLY A 40 -10.56 -8.93 -2.94
N TRP A 41 -9.51 -9.58 -2.46
CA TRP A 41 -9.33 -11.02 -2.59
C TRP A 41 -10.38 -11.81 -1.80
N GLY A 42 -10.69 -11.41 -0.56
CA GLY A 42 -11.73 -12.02 0.27
C GLY A 42 -13.10 -12.02 -0.41
N ILE A 43 -13.51 -10.88 -0.96
CA ILE A 43 -14.77 -10.77 -1.72
C ILE A 43 -14.74 -11.69 -2.95
N LEU A 44 -13.61 -11.76 -3.68
CA LEU A 44 -13.50 -12.67 -4.80
C LEU A 44 -13.69 -14.14 -4.36
N MET A 45 -13.06 -14.54 -3.25
CA MET A 45 -13.17 -15.90 -2.70
C MET A 45 -14.58 -16.25 -2.24
N GLU A 46 -15.37 -15.30 -1.73
CA GLU A 46 -16.77 -15.52 -1.38
C GLU A 46 -17.63 -15.90 -2.60
N HIS A 47 -17.29 -15.36 -3.75
CA HIS A 47 -18.07 -15.57 -4.97
C HIS A 47 -17.48 -16.59 -5.95
N TYR A 48 -16.16 -16.71 -5.96
CA TYR A 48 -15.38 -17.54 -6.88
C TYR A 48 -14.20 -18.20 -6.15
N PRO A 49 -14.46 -19.14 -5.22
CA PRO A 49 -13.41 -19.72 -4.36
C PRO A 49 -12.34 -20.51 -5.12
N GLN A 50 -12.62 -20.89 -6.38
CA GLN A 50 -11.68 -21.54 -7.28
C GLN A 50 -10.76 -20.56 -8.01
N ALA A 51 -10.95 -19.24 -7.84
CA ALA A 51 -10.10 -18.24 -8.49
C ALA A 51 -8.65 -18.36 -8.00
N SER A 52 -7.73 -18.06 -8.88
CA SER A 52 -6.30 -18.06 -8.60
C SER A 52 -5.63 -16.81 -9.16
N TYR A 53 -4.47 -16.46 -8.64
CA TYR A 53 -3.64 -15.39 -9.20
C TYR A 53 -2.21 -15.84 -9.40
N LEU A 54 -1.52 -15.17 -10.31
CA LEU A 54 -0.12 -15.37 -10.61
C LEU A 54 0.54 -14.00 -10.82
N PHE A 55 1.70 -13.80 -10.19
CA PHE A 55 2.63 -12.76 -10.61
C PHE A 55 3.67 -13.37 -11.52
N TYR A 56 3.82 -12.80 -12.72
CA TYR A 56 4.81 -13.27 -13.66
C TYR A 56 6.22 -13.04 -13.13
N GLN A 57 7.08 -14.03 -13.33
CA GLN A 57 8.49 -13.92 -13.05
C GLN A 57 9.20 -13.42 -14.30
N GLY A 58 10.12 -12.47 -14.10
CA GLY A 58 11.04 -12.01 -15.13
C GLY A 58 12.24 -12.95 -15.26
N GLU A 59 13.25 -12.51 -15.96
CA GLU A 59 14.55 -13.17 -15.98
C GLU A 59 15.10 -13.28 -14.55
N SER A 60 15.80 -14.35 -14.23
CA SER A 60 16.36 -14.62 -12.89
C SER A 60 15.32 -14.90 -11.79
N ASP A 61 14.12 -15.39 -12.15
CA ASP A 61 13.04 -15.77 -11.21
C ASP A 61 12.56 -14.67 -10.25
N VAL A 62 12.82 -13.40 -10.57
CA VAL A 62 12.30 -12.28 -9.78
C VAL A 62 10.84 -11.99 -10.17
N PRO A 63 9.97 -11.59 -9.22
CA PRO A 63 8.53 -11.41 -9.46
C PRO A 63 8.20 -10.05 -10.10
N TYR A 64 9.02 -9.59 -11.04
CA TYR A 64 8.84 -8.37 -11.80
C TYR A 64 9.66 -8.43 -13.09
N VAL A 65 9.34 -7.55 -14.05
CA VAL A 65 10.11 -7.36 -15.28
C VAL A 65 10.90 -6.08 -15.16
N GLN A 66 12.22 -6.15 -15.35
CA GLN A 66 13.08 -4.97 -15.35
C GLN A 66 13.37 -4.51 -16.78
N PHE A 67 13.31 -3.20 -16.99
CA PHE A 67 13.64 -2.58 -18.27
C PHE A 67 15.12 -2.17 -18.32
N PRO A 68 15.69 -1.95 -19.54
CA PRO A 68 17.10 -1.58 -19.69
C PRO A 68 17.52 -0.29 -18.98
N ASP A 69 16.58 0.62 -18.72
CA ASP A 69 16.80 1.88 -17.98
C ASP A 69 16.79 1.68 -16.46
N GLY A 70 16.66 0.44 -15.99
CA GLY A 70 16.61 0.08 -14.58
C GLY A 70 15.22 0.24 -13.92
N THR A 71 14.23 0.74 -14.65
CA THR A 71 12.84 0.75 -14.14
C THR A 71 12.24 -0.64 -14.20
N ALA A 72 11.11 -0.85 -13.54
CA ALA A 72 10.49 -2.17 -13.47
C ALA A 72 8.97 -2.10 -13.47
N GLU A 73 8.33 -3.19 -13.88
CA GLU A 73 6.90 -3.39 -13.78
C GLU A 73 6.56 -4.75 -13.18
N VAL A 74 5.43 -4.80 -12.50
CA VAL A 74 4.80 -6.04 -12.04
C VAL A 74 3.71 -6.42 -13.03
N ARG A 75 3.61 -7.72 -13.34
CA ARG A 75 2.55 -8.30 -14.16
C ARG A 75 1.76 -9.30 -13.32
N CYS A 76 0.45 -9.13 -13.27
CA CYS A 76 -0.46 -9.99 -12.52
C CYS A 76 -1.50 -10.59 -13.46
N ARG A 77 -1.81 -11.88 -13.26
CA ARG A 77 -2.96 -12.55 -13.86
C ARG A 77 -3.89 -13.02 -12.76
N ILE A 78 -5.19 -12.85 -12.95
CA ILE A 78 -6.23 -13.52 -12.16
C ILE A 78 -7.02 -14.44 -13.09
N ALA A 79 -7.21 -15.68 -12.68
CA ALA A 79 -8.03 -16.66 -13.39
C ALA A 79 -9.24 -17.05 -12.55
N ILE A 80 -10.40 -17.14 -13.19
CA ILE A 80 -11.67 -17.67 -12.64
C ILE A 80 -12.15 -18.71 -13.60
N ASP A 81 -12.05 -19.98 -13.26
CA ASP A 81 -12.31 -21.11 -14.17
C ASP A 81 -11.56 -20.99 -15.51
N ASN A 82 -12.28 -20.90 -16.61
CA ASN A 82 -11.75 -20.74 -17.97
C ASN A 82 -11.45 -19.28 -18.36
N LEU A 83 -11.77 -18.31 -17.48
CA LEU A 83 -11.57 -16.88 -17.75
C LEU A 83 -10.27 -16.40 -17.13
N SER A 84 -9.56 -15.47 -17.80
CA SER A 84 -8.40 -14.81 -17.23
C SER A 84 -8.34 -13.34 -17.60
N ARG A 85 -7.84 -12.50 -16.67
CA ARG A 85 -7.51 -11.09 -16.88
C ARG A 85 -6.08 -10.84 -16.42
N GLU A 86 -5.42 -9.94 -17.09
CA GLU A 86 -4.05 -9.54 -16.80
C GLU A 86 -3.99 -8.03 -16.57
N MET A 87 -3.05 -7.62 -15.74
CA MET A 87 -2.75 -6.22 -15.45
C MET A 87 -1.25 -6.06 -15.28
N THR A 88 -0.74 -4.94 -15.76
CA THR A 88 0.63 -4.50 -15.51
C THR A 88 0.61 -3.20 -14.72
N LEU A 89 1.61 -3.01 -13.86
CA LEU A 89 1.77 -1.78 -13.11
C LEU A 89 3.26 -1.50 -12.91
N SER A 90 3.69 -0.31 -13.31
CA SER A 90 5.06 0.16 -13.07
C SER A 90 5.35 0.28 -11.58
N VAL A 91 6.57 -0.04 -11.18
CA VAL A 91 7.05 0.28 -9.84
C VAL A 91 7.36 1.78 -9.79
N MET A 92 6.57 2.52 -9.02
CA MET A 92 6.57 3.98 -9.01
C MET A 92 6.53 4.55 -7.59
N ASP A 93 6.99 5.80 -7.48
CA ASP A 93 6.89 6.60 -6.26
C ASP A 93 5.47 7.16 -6.03
N ASN A 94 5.30 7.94 -4.97
CA ASN A 94 4.00 8.55 -4.62
C ASN A 94 3.56 9.66 -5.59
N ARG A 95 4.44 10.08 -6.51
CA ARG A 95 4.16 11.07 -7.56
C ARG A 95 3.95 10.42 -8.92
N ASN A 96 3.85 9.07 -8.95
CA ASN A 96 3.74 8.25 -10.15
C ASN A 96 4.99 8.30 -11.07
N ASN A 97 6.15 8.68 -10.54
CA ASN A 97 7.40 8.56 -11.29
C ASN A 97 7.94 7.13 -11.17
N ALA A 98 8.41 6.57 -12.28
CA ALA A 98 9.04 5.25 -12.27
C ALA A 98 10.31 5.26 -11.41
N ILE A 99 10.51 4.19 -10.64
CA ILE A 99 11.66 4.02 -9.75
C ILE A 99 12.68 3.12 -10.44
N GLN A 100 13.93 3.60 -10.51
CA GLN A 100 15.05 2.78 -10.97
C GLN A 100 15.54 1.84 -9.85
N ASN A 101 15.87 0.61 -10.22
CA ASN A 101 16.37 -0.42 -9.31
C ASN A 101 15.52 -0.54 -8.03
N PRO A 102 14.21 -0.83 -8.16
CA PRO A 102 13.31 -0.82 -7.03
C PRO A 102 13.68 -1.88 -5.99
N SER A 103 13.51 -1.52 -4.72
CA SER A 103 13.68 -2.46 -3.62
C SER A 103 12.57 -3.51 -3.58
N SER A 104 12.80 -4.63 -2.90
CA SER A 104 11.80 -5.69 -2.72
C SER A 104 10.49 -5.19 -2.08
N THR A 105 10.57 -4.22 -1.17
CA THR A 105 9.40 -3.59 -0.54
C THR A 105 8.59 -2.77 -1.54
N GLN A 106 9.24 -2.01 -2.44
CA GLN A 106 8.57 -1.26 -3.50
C GLN A 106 7.90 -2.19 -4.50
N VAL A 107 8.57 -3.28 -4.88
CA VAL A 107 8.00 -4.32 -5.74
C VAL A 107 6.79 -4.97 -5.06
N ASN A 108 6.86 -5.32 -3.77
CA ASN A 108 5.74 -5.94 -3.04
C ASN A 108 4.52 -5.00 -2.96
N LYS A 109 4.71 -3.71 -2.67
CA LYS A 109 3.63 -2.71 -2.71
C LYS A 109 2.97 -2.67 -4.09
N THR A 110 3.77 -2.68 -5.15
CA THR A 110 3.27 -2.67 -6.53
C THR A 110 2.51 -3.95 -6.86
N LYS A 111 2.97 -5.12 -6.38
CA LYS A 111 2.26 -6.40 -6.55
C LYS A 111 0.84 -6.33 -5.98
N MET A 112 0.68 -5.83 -4.76
CA MET A 112 -0.63 -5.73 -4.11
C MET A 112 -1.56 -4.73 -4.84
N ARG A 113 -1.03 -3.59 -5.28
CA ARG A 113 -1.77 -2.63 -6.11
C ARG A 113 -2.15 -3.21 -7.47
N CYS A 114 -1.24 -3.94 -8.12
CA CYS A 114 -1.48 -4.59 -9.40
C CYS A 114 -2.58 -5.66 -9.29
N LEU A 115 -2.58 -6.45 -8.21
CA LEU A 115 -3.61 -7.45 -7.93
C LEU A 115 -5.01 -6.83 -7.85
N VAL A 116 -5.15 -5.73 -7.11
CA VAL A 116 -6.47 -5.07 -6.94
C VAL A 116 -6.92 -4.41 -8.24
N LYS A 117 -6.02 -3.81 -9.02
CA LYS A 117 -6.36 -3.30 -10.36
C LYS A 117 -6.77 -4.42 -11.32
N CYS A 118 -6.15 -5.60 -11.20
CA CYS A 118 -6.55 -6.79 -11.97
C CYS A 118 -7.96 -7.27 -11.56
N LEU A 119 -8.31 -7.22 -10.26
CA LEU A 119 -9.68 -7.48 -9.78
C LEU A 119 -10.69 -6.49 -10.36
N ALA A 120 -10.32 -5.23 -10.49
CA ALA A 120 -11.16 -4.20 -11.10
C ALA A 120 -11.49 -4.50 -12.57
N MET A 121 -10.63 -5.23 -13.29
CA MET A 121 -10.90 -5.70 -14.65
C MET A 121 -11.99 -6.78 -14.73
N TYR A 122 -12.38 -7.35 -13.60
CA TYR A 122 -13.55 -8.21 -13.45
C TYR A 122 -14.78 -7.46 -12.91
N GLY A 123 -14.66 -6.15 -12.63
CA GLY A 123 -15.71 -5.29 -12.13
C GLY A 123 -15.61 -4.93 -10.65
N LEU A 124 -14.87 -5.69 -9.83
CA LEU A 124 -14.80 -5.45 -8.39
C LEU A 124 -14.09 -4.13 -8.07
N GLY A 125 -14.83 -3.17 -7.53
CA GLY A 125 -14.28 -1.86 -7.17
C GLY A 125 -13.75 -1.04 -8.35
N HIS A 126 -14.16 -1.33 -9.60
CA HIS A 126 -13.66 -0.64 -10.80
C HIS A 126 -13.88 0.87 -10.75
N TYR A 127 -14.96 1.33 -10.11
CA TYR A 127 -15.30 2.75 -9.96
C TYR A 127 -14.29 3.52 -9.07
N ILE A 128 -13.53 2.82 -8.22
CA ILE A 128 -12.50 3.42 -7.35
C ILE A 128 -11.37 4.02 -8.20
N TYR A 129 -11.07 3.37 -9.34
CA TYR A 129 -9.98 3.75 -10.24
C TYR A 129 -10.44 4.62 -11.42
N ALA A 130 -11.75 4.91 -11.53
CA ALA A 130 -12.27 5.80 -12.55
C ALA A 130 -11.69 7.21 -12.37
N GLY A 131 -10.99 7.70 -13.39
CA GLY A 131 -10.35 9.03 -13.39
C GLY A 131 -8.93 9.08 -12.84
N GLU A 132 -8.30 7.96 -12.45
CA GLU A 132 -6.89 7.95 -12.06
C GLU A 132 -5.95 8.37 -13.21
N ASP A 133 -6.30 8.04 -14.43
CA ASP A 133 -5.48 8.31 -15.63
C ASP A 133 -5.78 9.67 -16.30
N VAL A 134 -6.58 10.53 -15.64
CA VAL A 134 -6.85 11.89 -16.16
C VAL A 134 -5.61 12.76 -15.94
N PRO A 135 -5.08 13.43 -17.01
CA PRO A 135 -3.94 14.33 -16.89
C PRO A 135 -4.16 15.41 -15.84
N SER A 136 -3.10 15.71 -15.07
CA SER A 136 -3.19 16.62 -13.92
C SER A 136 -3.64 18.05 -14.25
N ALA A 137 -3.53 18.45 -15.52
CA ALA A 137 -3.94 19.79 -15.99
C ALA A 137 -5.45 20.01 -15.97
N ASP A 138 -6.27 18.92 -15.96
CA ASP A 138 -7.72 18.99 -16.05
C ASP A 138 -8.44 18.69 -14.72
N LYS A 139 -7.69 18.59 -13.61
CA LYS A 139 -8.29 18.44 -12.29
C LYS A 139 -8.77 19.78 -11.72
N GLU A 140 -9.72 20.41 -12.39
CA GLU A 140 -10.65 21.30 -11.68
C GLU A 140 -11.47 20.45 -10.72
N GLU A 141 -11.48 20.84 -9.45
CA GLU A 141 -12.31 20.22 -8.42
C GLU A 141 -13.78 20.26 -8.84
N LYS A 142 -14.25 19.19 -9.48
CA LYS A 142 -15.68 19.00 -9.65
C LYS A 142 -16.21 18.29 -8.42
N PRO A 143 -17.20 18.87 -7.73
CA PRO A 143 -17.84 18.21 -6.59
C PRO A 143 -18.45 16.90 -7.07
N VAL A 144 -18.19 15.84 -6.31
CA VAL A 144 -18.78 14.52 -6.51
C VAL A 144 -20.30 14.70 -6.46
N THR A 145 -20.94 14.62 -7.61
CA THR A 145 -22.39 14.67 -7.70
C THR A 145 -22.94 13.38 -7.10
N GLU A 146 -23.62 13.53 -5.99
CA GLU A 146 -24.35 12.49 -5.29
C GLU A 146 -25.24 11.69 -6.25
N LEU A 147 -24.98 10.41 -6.40
CA LEU A 147 -26.02 9.46 -6.78
C LEU A 147 -26.79 9.09 -5.51
N LYS A 148 -27.86 9.84 -5.27
CA LYS A 148 -28.85 9.52 -4.23
C LYS A 148 -29.67 8.31 -4.65
N ASN A 149 -29.91 7.49 -3.63
CA ASN A 149 -30.97 6.50 -3.42
C ASN A 149 -30.53 5.03 -3.45
N VAL A 150 -30.21 4.52 -2.27
CA VAL A 150 -30.87 3.33 -1.72
C VAL A 150 -30.89 3.44 -0.18
N THR A 151 -32.02 3.14 0.37
CA THR A 151 -32.57 3.31 1.70
C THR A 151 -31.77 2.66 2.82
N GLU A 152 -31.72 3.34 3.96
CA GLU A 152 -31.14 2.91 5.26
C GLU A 152 -31.61 1.53 5.74
N VAL A 153 -30.68 0.75 6.26
CA VAL A 153 -30.92 -0.16 7.40
C VAL A 153 -29.76 -0.03 8.38
N LYS A 154 -30.03 0.64 9.50
CA LYS A 154 -29.14 0.71 10.66
C LYS A 154 -29.20 -0.60 11.45
N LYS A 155 -28.05 -1.16 11.82
CA LYS A 155 -27.80 -1.78 13.15
C LYS A 155 -26.29 -1.91 13.43
N PRO A 156 -25.86 -1.74 14.69
CA PRO A 156 -24.47 -1.56 15.05
C PRO A 156 -23.75 -2.89 15.29
N VAL A 157 -22.56 -3.04 14.74
CA VAL A 157 -21.67 -4.16 15.05
C VAL A 157 -20.45 -3.65 15.82
N LYS A 158 -20.17 -4.33 16.92
CA LYS A 158 -19.10 -4.07 17.89
C LYS A 158 -17.72 -4.09 17.23
N LYS A 159 -16.92 -3.12 17.66
CA LYS A 159 -15.50 -2.97 17.39
C LYS A 159 -14.73 -4.22 17.85
N VAL A 160 -14.16 -4.95 16.93
CA VAL A 160 -13.14 -5.97 17.19
C VAL A 160 -11.81 -5.35 16.81
N GLU A 161 -10.90 -5.26 17.76
CA GLU A 161 -9.53 -4.79 17.56
C GLU A 161 -8.75 -5.90 16.84
N GLU A 162 -8.32 -5.64 15.61
CA GLU A 162 -7.39 -6.50 14.87
C GLU A 162 -5.95 -6.01 14.99
N PRO A 163 -4.96 -6.90 14.89
CA PRO A 163 -3.56 -6.58 15.13
C PRO A 163 -3.01 -5.64 14.05
N VAL A 164 -2.25 -4.66 14.51
CA VAL A 164 -1.60 -3.63 13.68
C VAL A 164 -0.57 -4.28 12.76
N GLU A 165 -0.91 -4.52 11.50
CA GLU A 165 0.07 -4.80 10.45
C GLU A 165 0.87 -3.54 10.13
N ASN A 166 2.19 -3.70 10.06
CA ASN A 166 3.17 -2.65 9.75
C ASN A 166 2.77 -1.82 8.53
N VAL A 167 2.23 -0.64 8.78
CA VAL A 167 2.01 0.38 7.76
C VAL A 167 3.33 1.11 7.57
N ASP A 168 4.00 0.89 6.44
CA ASP A 168 5.12 1.74 6.05
C ASP A 168 4.67 3.21 5.96
N PRO A 169 5.43 4.15 6.51
CA PRO A 169 5.02 5.54 6.60
C PRO A 169 4.87 6.15 5.21
N VAL A 170 3.67 6.62 4.92
CA VAL A 170 3.41 7.63 3.90
C VAL A 170 4.24 8.86 4.24
N ASP A 171 4.77 9.56 3.23
CA ASP A 171 5.64 10.74 3.35
C ASP A 171 4.92 11.98 3.93
N ASP A 172 3.79 11.80 4.60
CA ASP A 172 3.20 12.77 5.51
C ASP A 172 3.73 12.49 6.93
N LYS A 173 4.97 12.91 7.14
CA LYS A 173 5.60 12.90 8.45
C LYS A 173 4.97 13.99 9.32
N GLY A 174 3.74 13.74 9.78
CA GLY A 174 3.03 14.55 10.74
C GLY A 174 3.60 14.39 12.16
N GLU A 175 3.05 15.15 13.12
CA GLU A 175 3.50 15.13 14.53
C GLU A 175 3.43 13.72 15.16
N ALA A 176 2.44 12.92 14.79
CA ALA A 176 2.32 11.53 15.25
C ALA A 176 3.51 10.67 14.80
N TRP A 177 3.96 10.82 13.53
CA TRP A 177 5.17 10.19 13.06
C TRP A 177 6.40 10.65 13.87
N ALA A 178 6.54 11.96 14.11
CA ALA A 178 7.67 12.51 14.83
C ALA A 178 7.80 11.91 16.23
N ARG A 179 6.69 11.79 16.96
CA ARG A 179 6.65 11.18 18.30
C ARG A 179 6.99 9.69 18.26
N THR A 180 6.37 8.93 17.37
CA THR A 180 6.63 7.48 17.20
C THR A 180 8.07 7.21 16.78
N PHE A 181 8.62 8.03 15.88
CA PHE A 181 10.02 7.95 15.48
C PHE A 181 10.95 8.17 16.68
N CYS A 182 10.75 9.23 17.46
CA CYS A 182 11.57 9.52 18.64
C CYS A 182 11.54 8.39 19.67
N GLU A 183 10.36 7.85 19.98
CA GLU A 183 10.22 6.72 20.92
C GLU A 183 10.99 5.49 20.44
N SER A 184 10.82 5.11 19.17
CA SER A 184 11.51 3.97 18.57
C SER A 184 13.01 4.19 18.50
N PHE A 185 13.43 5.40 18.11
CA PHE A 185 14.83 5.77 18.01
C PHE A 185 15.51 5.70 19.38
N LEU A 186 14.92 6.26 20.44
CA LEU A 186 15.46 6.22 21.81
C LEU A 186 15.52 4.79 22.34
N LYS A 187 14.51 3.98 22.07
CA LYS A 187 14.49 2.57 22.47
C LYS A 187 15.71 1.81 21.89
N LEU A 188 16.01 2.02 20.62
CA LEU A 188 17.14 1.38 19.95
C LEU A 188 18.48 2.04 20.33
N ALA A 189 18.52 3.36 20.57
CA ALA A 189 19.68 4.07 21.05
C ALA A 189 20.15 3.53 22.41
N LYS A 190 19.23 3.21 23.32
CA LYS A 190 19.54 2.61 24.64
C LYS A 190 20.18 1.22 24.56
N LEU A 191 20.05 0.54 23.43
CA LEU A 191 20.68 -0.78 23.19
C LEU A 191 22.15 -0.67 22.72
N GLN A 192 22.60 0.53 22.31
CA GLN A 192 23.98 0.73 21.90
C GLN A 192 24.88 0.69 23.13
N LYS A 193 26.02 0.00 23.03
CA LYS A 193 26.94 -0.24 24.16
C LYS A 193 28.18 0.65 24.12
N THR A 194 28.54 1.16 22.94
CA THR A 194 29.73 1.98 22.72
C THR A 194 29.39 3.27 21.98
N ARG A 195 30.26 4.28 22.07
CA ARG A 195 30.11 5.57 21.35
C ARG A 195 30.20 5.38 19.84
N GLU A 196 31.02 4.44 19.38
CA GLU A 196 31.15 4.14 17.95
C GLU A 196 29.85 3.53 17.39
N ALA A 197 29.24 2.55 18.09
CA ALA A 197 27.96 1.96 17.73
C ALA A 197 26.83 3.02 17.71
N MET A 198 26.80 3.92 18.69
CA MET A 198 25.85 5.03 18.74
C MET A 198 26.02 5.98 17.56
N THR A 199 27.27 6.32 17.22
CA THR A 199 27.57 7.21 16.08
C THR A 199 27.13 6.57 14.76
N SER A 200 27.38 5.29 14.57
CA SER A 200 26.93 4.54 13.41
C SER A 200 25.40 4.48 13.31
N TYR A 201 24.73 4.22 14.44
CA TYR A 201 23.28 4.20 14.53
C TYR A 201 22.68 5.57 14.21
N TYR A 202 23.23 6.66 14.75
CA TYR A 202 22.81 8.04 14.44
C TYR A 202 22.96 8.35 12.95
N LYS A 203 24.10 7.99 12.34
CA LYS A 203 24.37 8.20 10.91
C LYS A 203 23.37 7.43 10.02
N SER A 204 23.01 6.22 10.39
CA SER A 204 22.02 5.42 9.65
C SER A 204 20.61 6.02 9.60
N ASN A 205 20.29 6.88 10.56
CA ASN A 205 19.00 7.56 10.67
C ASN A 205 19.03 9.03 10.27
N THR A 206 20.10 9.51 9.65
CA THR A 206 20.32 10.94 9.33
C THR A 206 19.16 11.56 8.55
N LYS A 207 18.58 10.84 7.60
CA LYS A 207 17.46 11.33 6.78
C LYS A 207 16.24 11.68 7.65
N ASP A 208 15.86 10.80 8.56
CA ASP A 208 14.69 11.00 9.43
C ASP A 208 14.97 12.04 10.50
N LEU A 209 16.19 12.07 11.05
CA LEU A 209 16.63 13.10 12.00
C LEU A 209 16.68 14.49 11.35
N THR A 210 17.04 14.60 10.09
CA THR A 210 17.00 15.85 9.32
C THR A 210 15.56 16.31 9.12
N THR A 211 14.67 15.40 8.70
CA THR A 211 13.25 15.71 8.56
C THR A 211 12.62 16.16 9.89
N LEU A 212 12.98 15.46 10.98
CA LEU A 212 12.51 15.81 12.32
C LEU A 212 12.96 17.24 12.72
N ARG A 213 14.22 17.58 12.45
CA ARG A 213 14.76 18.92 12.72
C ARG A 213 14.07 20.02 11.91
N GLU A 214 13.76 19.74 10.64
CA GLU A 214 13.16 20.73 9.73
C GLU A 214 11.67 20.94 9.99
N LYS A 215 10.93 19.88 10.26
CA LYS A 215 9.47 19.93 10.42
C LYS A 215 9.01 20.04 11.88
N PHE A 216 9.79 19.53 12.84
CA PHE A 216 9.42 19.43 14.25
C PHE A 216 10.60 19.75 15.17
N PRO A 217 11.12 20.99 15.14
CA PRO A 217 12.34 21.38 15.87
C PRO A 217 12.21 21.16 17.38
N GLU A 218 11.05 21.42 17.98
CA GLU A 218 10.81 21.22 19.41
C GLU A 218 10.93 19.75 19.83
N ILE A 219 10.34 18.84 19.01
CA ILE A 219 10.43 17.39 19.25
C ILE A 219 11.87 16.91 19.07
N LYS A 220 12.59 17.49 18.09
CA LYS A 220 14.01 17.18 17.87
C LYS A 220 14.89 17.62 19.05
N GLU A 221 14.61 18.75 19.66
CA GLU A 221 15.34 19.24 20.83
C GLU A 221 15.13 18.30 22.03
N MET A 222 13.91 17.87 22.31
CA MET A 222 13.61 16.87 23.35
C MET A 222 14.37 15.55 23.08
N LEU A 223 14.42 15.09 21.84
CA LEU A 223 15.17 13.89 21.46
C LEU A 223 16.67 14.08 21.75
N ASP A 224 17.24 15.23 21.42
CA ASP A 224 18.67 15.51 21.61
C ASP A 224 19.05 15.57 23.09
N GLU A 225 18.20 16.08 23.96
CA GLU A 225 18.42 16.07 25.41
C GLU A 225 18.46 14.66 25.98
N GLU A 226 17.51 13.79 25.56
CA GLU A 226 17.53 12.40 25.99
C GLU A 226 18.75 11.64 25.45
N LEU A 227 19.13 11.89 24.19
CA LEU A 227 20.32 11.29 23.59
C LEU A 227 21.61 11.69 24.30
N LYS A 228 21.75 12.95 24.72
CA LYS A 228 22.91 13.39 25.52
C LYS A 228 23.03 12.59 26.81
N SER A 229 21.93 12.33 27.48
CA SER A 229 21.93 11.50 28.71
C SER A 229 22.38 10.07 28.42
N ILE A 230 21.91 9.46 27.30
CA ILE A 230 22.31 8.10 26.91
C ILE A 230 23.80 8.04 26.55
N VAL A 231 24.28 9.01 25.73
CA VAL A 231 25.69 9.05 25.26
C VAL A 231 26.65 9.26 26.41
N ASN A 232 26.29 10.08 27.41
CA ASN A 232 27.11 10.31 28.60
C ASN A 232 27.26 9.04 29.48
N GLY A 233 26.33 8.10 29.37
CA GLY A 233 26.40 6.80 30.06
C GLY A 233 27.16 5.70 29.30
N LEU A 234 27.56 5.94 28.04
CA LEU A 234 28.31 4.97 27.26
C LEU A 234 29.80 4.96 27.64
N LYS A 235 30.40 3.77 27.61
CA LYS A 235 31.84 3.62 27.82
C LYS A 235 32.61 4.24 26.65
N GLU A 236 33.73 4.89 26.95
CA GLU A 236 34.75 5.19 25.96
C GLU A 236 35.41 3.89 25.54
N ASP A 237 35.60 3.69 24.24
CA ASP A 237 36.27 2.49 23.68
C ASP A 237 37.76 2.50 24.02
#